data_1ac2094b9ca0aae524e60c7ea7f79aa6
#
_entry.id   1ac2094b9ca0aae524e60c7ea7f79aa6
#
_cell.length_a   1.000
_cell.length_b   1.000
_cell.length_c   1.000
_cell.angle_alpha   90.00
_cell.angle_beta   90.00
_cell.angle_gamma   90.00
#
_symmetry.space_group_name_H-M   'P 1'
#
loop_
_entity.id
_entity.type
_entity.pdbx_description
1 polymer ?
#
loop_
_entity_poly.entity_id
_entity_poly.type
_entity_poly.pdbx_seq_one_letter_code
_entity_poly.pdbx_strand_id
1 'polypeptide(L)'
;MLLNNLITLGLLFLAWSYIFKFLLRNNKLLSKTIRVFLLLHVILVAFIITEQHRFSGNLANSLFIDDGELNSANAWQISTALTGVIPDIDYVSQMRGIHFADRGWGLKRYYNDYIKKKIIPLASDYHIRYITYLYSIIYASYGFTPAIINFMNVILHLITVILIYKSVTLAFDGRTAYLSAVLFLVNPITFYYSSTKLQESASMFLTYLSVFCYIAFLKKNNYWYAISIFPIFYIISSFLRSYYLMPLLLVFVVTSIIVVFLKNKRIFFIFFVCAAFSLPILHYRMPRKIESYARQALQDCVTHQKGFYSTGGQIYKIFLTDKESWNYTLKDWAGYTLRGWYHMLNEPVLSADRSIKLLLFFPVKVIFLILCAFAVPGILMAVRCGNAEAVIFISILAILGTGIALSSGNVGTMLRHRDVITPAVFIFSAFFITRARYGQSINNLRKE
;
A
#
# COMPACT_ATOMS: atom_id res chain seq x y z
N MET A 1 -11.46 1.74 29.45
CA MET A 1 -10.99 1.85 28.04
C MET A 1 -11.07 0.54 27.27
N LEU A 2 -10.45 -0.57 27.72
CA LEU A 2 -10.47 -1.85 26.99
C LEU A 2 -11.88 -2.36 26.67
N LEU A 3 -12.78 -2.41 27.66
CA LEU A 3 -14.16 -2.87 27.45
C LEU A 3 -14.90 -2.06 26.40
N ASN A 4 -14.75 -0.73 26.39
CA ASN A 4 -15.38 0.14 25.39
C ASN A 4 -14.85 -0.15 23.97
N ASN A 5 -13.55 -0.40 23.84
CA ASN A 5 -12.97 -0.78 22.54
C ASN A 5 -13.54 -2.12 22.04
N LEU A 6 -13.68 -3.11 22.92
CA LEU A 6 -14.21 -4.44 22.56
C LEU A 6 -15.70 -4.38 22.19
N ILE A 7 -16.51 -3.60 22.94
CA ILE A 7 -17.92 -3.37 22.61
C ILE A 7 -18.05 -2.68 21.26
N THR A 8 -17.26 -1.63 21.04
CA THR A 8 -17.23 -0.90 19.75
C THR A 8 -16.90 -1.83 18.58
N LEU A 9 -15.90 -2.70 18.71
CA LEU A 9 -15.56 -3.69 17.69
C LEU A 9 -16.70 -4.65 17.40
N GLY A 10 -17.41 -5.12 18.42
CA GLY A 10 -18.58 -5.99 18.27
C GLY A 10 -19.71 -5.31 17.47
N LEU A 11 -20.04 -4.06 17.82
CA LEU A 11 -21.07 -3.28 17.11
C LEU A 11 -20.67 -3.01 15.65
N LEU A 12 -19.43 -2.61 15.42
CA LEU A 12 -18.91 -2.39 14.07
C LEU A 12 -18.91 -3.67 13.23
N PHE A 13 -18.56 -4.81 13.83
CA PHE A 13 -18.62 -6.11 13.15
C PHE A 13 -20.04 -6.43 12.68
N LEU A 14 -21.05 -6.27 13.53
CA LEU A 14 -22.43 -6.54 13.18
C LEU A 14 -22.90 -5.63 12.05
N ALA A 15 -22.66 -4.32 12.16
CA ALA A 15 -23.05 -3.34 11.15
C ALA A 15 -22.43 -3.65 9.78
N TRP A 16 -21.11 -3.86 9.73
CA TRP A 16 -20.39 -4.12 8.47
C TRP A 16 -20.65 -5.52 7.92
N SER A 17 -20.89 -6.52 8.77
CA SER A 17 -21.32 -7.84 8.32
C SER A 17 -22.65 -7.76 7.56
N TYR A 18 -23.60 -6.94 8.05
CA TYR A 18 -24.85 -6.68 7.35
C TYR A 18 -24.63 -5.90 6.05
N ILE A 19 -23.82 -4.84 6.07
CA ILE A 19 -23.49 -4.03 4.89
C ILE A 19 -22.85 -4.91 3.79
N PHE A 20 -21.87 -5.76 4.11
CA PHE A 20 -21.27 -6.66 3.12
C PHE A 20 -22.26 -7.72 2.60
N LYS A 21 -23.15 -8.22 3.43
CA LYS A 21 -24.25 -9.10 2.98
C LYS A 21 -25.13 -8.41 1.94
N PHE A 22 -25.45 -7.13 2.16
CA PHE A 22 -26.26 -6.35 1.22
C PHE A 22 -25.50 -5.99 -0.05
N LEU A 23 -24.30 -5.43 0.07
CA LEU A 23 -23.46 -5.01 -1.08
C LEU A 23 -23.10 -6.18 -2.01
N LEU A 24 -22.94 -7.37 -1.47
CA LEU A 24 -22.53 -8.58 -2.19
C LEU A 24 -23.67 -9.59 -2.36
N ARG A 25 -24.93 -9.14 -2.31
CA ARG A 25 -26.11 -10.02 -2.42
C ARG A 25 -26.09 -10.90 -3.67
N ASN A 26 -25.53 -10.39 -4.78
CA ASN A 26 -25.43 -11.10 -6.05
C ASN A 26 -24.22 -12.08 -6.10
N ASN A 27 -23.34 -12.07 -5.09
CA ASN A 27 -22.22 -13.02 -4.99
C ASN A 27 -22.17 -13.61 -3.56
N LYS A 28 -23.02 -14.61 -3.31
CA LYS A 28 -23.17 -15.22 -2.00
C LYS A 28 -21.86 -15.82 -1.46
N LEU A 29 -21.03 -16.40 -2.35
CA LEU A 29 -19.76 -17.04 -1.95
C LEU A 29 -18.76 -15.97 -1.49
N LEU A 30 -18.53 -14.92 -2.27
CA LEU A 30 -17.64 -13.83 -1.89
C LEU A 30 -18.12 -13.12 -0.62
N SER A 31 -19.44 -12.89 -0.51
CA SER A 31 -20.06 -12.31 0.68
C SER A 31 -19.78 -13.14 1.94
N LYS A 32 -19.92 -14.46 1.85
CA LYS A 32 -19.61 -15.37 2.97
C LYS A 32 -18.13 -15.31 3.33
N THR A 33 -17.27 -15.40 2.35
CA THR A 33 -15.81 -15.34 2.54
C THR A 33 -15.38 -14.04 3.20
N ILE A 34 -15.83 -12.89 2.71
CA ILE A 34 -15.49 -11.57 3.30
C ILE A 34 -15.97 -11.46 4.75
N ARG A 35 -17.17 -11.95 5.09
CA ARG A 35 -17.65 -11.91 6.47
C ARG A 35 -16.87 -12.81 7.41
N VAL A 36 -16.40 -13.97 6.95
CA VAL A 36 -15.49 -14.81 7.73
C VAL A 36 -14.18 -14.09 8.00
N PHE A 37 -13.59 -13.46 6.99
CA PHE A 37 -12.36 -12.69 7.18
C PHE A 37 -12.57 -11.42 8.01
N LEU A 38 -13.73 -10.77 7.93
CA LEU A 38 -14.09 -9.68 8.84
C LEU A 38 -14.07 -10.15 10.30
N LEU A 39 -14.64 -11.33 10.59
CA LEU A 39 -14.59 -11.91 11.93
C LEU A 39 -13.15 -12.18 12.39
N LEU A 40 -12.34 -12.80 11.53
CA LEU A 40 -10.92 -13.07 11.85
C LEU A 40 -10.13 -11.79 12.13
N HIS A 41 -10.35 -10.72 11.35
CA HIS A 41 -9.72 -9.43 11.60
C HIS A 41 -10.18 -8.82 12.93
N VAL A 42 -11.47 -8.88 13.26
CA VAL A 42 -11.99 -8.39 14.54
C VAL A 42 -11.35 -9.13 15.71
N ILE A 43 -11.18 -10.44 15.61
CA ILE A 43 -10.47 -11.24 16.61
C ILE A 43 -9.01 -10.77 16.74
N LEU A 44 -8.33 -10.59 15.62
CA LEU A 44 -6.94 -10.12 15.63
C LEU A 44 -6.82 -8.70 16.21
N VAL A 45 -7.70 -7.77 15.83
CA VAL A 45 -7.71 -6.40 16.37
C VAL A 45 -7.98 -6.43 17.87
N ALA A 46 -8.95 -7.23 18.33
CA ALA A 46 -9.23 -7.40 19.76
C ALA A 46 -8.00 -7.93 20.51
N PHE A 47 -7.30 -8.90 19.94
CA PHE A 47 -6.07 -9.44 20.51
C PHE A 47 -4.95 -8.39 20.57
N ILE A 48 -4.72 -7.63 19.48
CA ILE A 48 -3.72 -6.54 19.45
C ILE A 48 -4.00 -5.51 20.53
N ILE A 49 -5.25 -5.06 20.66
CA ILE A 49 -5.64 -4.04 21.67
C ILE A 49 -5.49 -4.58 23.08
N THR A 50 -5.86 -5.83 23.31
CA THR A 50 -5.72 -6.47 24.63
C THR A 50 -4.26 -6.60 25.04
N GLU A 51 -3.41 -7.00 24.09
CA GLU A 51 -1.98 -7.13 24.30
C GLU A 51 -1.33 -5.77 24.56
N GLN A 52 -1.64 -4.76 23.77
CA GLN A 52 -1.17 -3.39 23.99
C GLN A 52 -1.65 -2.84 25.34
N HIS A 53 -2.87 -3.14 25.75
CA HIS A 53 -3.36 -2.74 27.09
C HIS A 53 -2.63 -3.44 28.22
N ARG A 54 -2.27 -4.72 28.06
CA ARG A 54 -1.46 -5.47 29.04
C ARG A 54 -0.08 -4.85 29.26
N PHE A 55 0.51 -4.27 28.23
CA PHE A 55 1.82 -3.62 28.25
C PHE A 55 1.74 -2.09 28.32
N SER A 56 0.60 -1.52 28.73
CA SER A 56 0.38 -0.06 28.77
C SER A 56 1.41 0.71 29.61
N GLY A 57 2.04 0.07 30.58
CA GLY A 57 3.15 0.66 31.37
C GLY A 57 4.52 0.63 30.67
N ASN A 58 4.71 -0.26 29.68
CA ASN A 58 5.95 -0.36 28.90
C ASN A 58 5.65 -0.95 27.52
N LEU A 59 5.17 -0.11 26.64
CA LEU A 59 4.78 -0.50 25.28
C LEU A 59 5.95 -1.03 24.42
N ALA A 60 7.21 -0.74 24.80
CA ALA A 60 8.39 -1.32 24.13
C ALA A 60 8.39 -2.85 24.18
N ASN A 61 7.73 -3.44 25.16
CA ASN A 61 7.59 -4.89 25.30
C ASN A 61 6.43 -5.47 24.48
N SER A 62 5.56 -4.63 23.90
CA SER A 62 4.47 -5.12 23.06
C SER A 62 5.00 -5.65 21.73
N LEU A 63 4.48 -6.82 21.31
CA LEU A 63 4.80 -7.44 20.04
C LEU A 63 4.22 -6.67 18.84
N PHE A 64 3.23 -5.79 19.06
CA PHE A 64 2.42 -5.14 18.04
C PHE A 64 2.63 -3.63 17.93
N ILE A 65 3.78 -3.13 18.40
CA ILE A 65 4.16 -1.73 18.21
C ILE A 65 4.71 -1.52 16.79
N ASP A 66 4.20 -0.50 16.13
CA ASP A 66 4.65 -0.03 14.83
C ASP A 66 4.52 1.50 14.69
N ASP A 67 4.92 2.04 13.54
CA ASP A 67 4.80 3.48 13.23
C ASP A 67 3.34 4.00 13.29
N GLY A 68 2.36 3.12 13.22
CA GLY A 68 0.94 3.45 13.32
C GLY A 68 0.56 3.96 14.70
N GLU A 69 1.26 3.51 15.76
CA GLU A 69 1.04 3.99 17.11
C GLU A 69 1.45 5.47 17.26
N LEU A 70 2.54 5.87 16.60
CA LEU A 70 2.97 7.26 16.57
C LEU A 70 1.94 8.16 15.87
N ASN A 71 1.40 7.71 14.72
CA ASN A 71 0.33 8.41 14.03
C ASN A 71 -0.93 8.53 14.90
N SER A 72 -1.26 7.48 15.64
CA SER A 72 -2.39 7.46 16.58
C SER A 72 -2.19 8.43 17.75
N ALA A 73 -0.99 8.45 18.34
CA ALA A 73 -0.65 9.38 19.42
C ALA A 73 -0.70 10.86 18.97
N ASN A 74 -0.16 11.16 17.78
CA ASN A 74 -0.24 12.49 17.17
C ASN A 74 -1.69 12.89 16.89
N ALA A 75 -2.50 11.99 16.37
CA ALA A 75 -3.90 12.21 16.09
C ALA A 75 -4.68 12.53 17.39
N TRP A 76 -4.39 11.82 18.45
CA TRP A 76 -4.99 12.09 19.76
C TRP A 76 -4.63 13.49 20.28
N GLN A 77 -3.38 13.91 20.15
CA GLN A 77 -2.96 15.26 20.53
C GLN A 77 -3.68 16.35 19.73
N ILE A 78 -3.82 16.17 18.43
CA ILE A 78 -4.55 17.11 17.56
C ILE A 78 -6.04 17.14 17.96
N SER A 79 -6.64 15.98 18.25
CA SER A 79 -8.04 15.90 18.65
C SER A 79 -8.32 16.65 19.95
N THR A 80 -7.39 16.63 20.92
CA THR A 80 -7.52 17.38 22.16
C THR A 80 -7.48 18.88 21.96
N ALA A 81 -6.72 19.36 20.96
CA ALA A 81 -6.75 20.76 20.58
C ALA A 81 -8.11 21.18 19.99
N LEU A 82 -8.77 20.27 19.26
CA LEU A 82 -10.08 20.51 18.66
C LEU A 82 -11.21 20.47 19.69
N THR A 83 -11.09 19.65 20.71
CA THR A 83 -12.16 19.42 21.71
C THR A 83 -11.94 20.12 23.04
N GLY A 84 -10.74 20.66 23.30
CA GLY A 84 -10.36 21.23 24.60
C GLY A 84 -10.16 20.18 25.71
N VAL A 85 -10.23 18.90 25.40
CA VAL A 85 -10.00 17.79 26.35
C VAL A 85 -8.51 17.66 26.62
N ILE A 86 -8.11 17.55 27.88
CA ILE A 86 -6.69 17.35 28.26
C ILE A 86 -6.23 15.96 27.82
N PRO A 87 -5.11 15.85 27.08
CA PRO A 87 -4.63 14.56 26.62
C PRO A 87 -4.17 13.67 27.77
N ASP A 88 -4.29 12.35 27.60
CA ASP A 88 -3.59 11.40 28.45
C ASP A 88 -2.08 11.49 28.16
N ILE A 89 -1.40 12.30 28.98
CA ILE A 89 0.02 12.62 28.84
C ILE A 89 0.87 11.35 28.99
N ASP A 90 0.45 10.41 29.82
CA ASP A 90 1.20 9.19 30.08
C ASP A 90 1.22 8.27 28.85
N TYR A 91 0.10 8.11 28.17
CA TYR A 91 0.04 7.35 26.93
C TYR A 91 0.94 7.95 25.85
N VAL A 92 0.84 9.26 25.64
CA VAL A 92 1.65 9.96 24.64
C VAL A 92 3.14 9.93 24.97
N SER A 93 3.50 10.04 26.25
CA SER A 93 4.89 9.98 26.72
C SER A 93 5.51 8.60 26.55
N GLN A 94 4.75 7.54 26.80
CA GLN A 94 5.18 6.15 26.58
C GLN A 94 5.43 5.85 25.10
N MET A 95 4.55 6.31 24.20
CA MET A 95 4.73 6.17 22.75
C MET A 95 5.99 6.87 22.25
N ARG A 96 6.30 8.04 22.78
CA ARG A 96 7.52 8.78 22.41
C ARG A 96 8.79 8.13 22.92
N GLY A 97 8.78 7.59 24.13
CA GLY A 97 9.94 6.90 24.70
C GLY A 97 10.44 5.76 23.81
N ILE A 98 9.53 5.06 23.15
CA ILE A 98 9.86 3.92 22.27
C ILE A 98 10.55 4.35 20.99
N HIS A 99 10.14 5.46 20.37
CA HIS A 99 10.65 5.85 19.04
C HIS A 99 11.78 6.89 19.09
N PHE A 100 11.99 7.59 20.20
CA PHE A 100 12.90 8.74 20.29
C PHE A 100 13.99 8.62 21.34
N ALA A 101 13.99 7.58 22.17
CA ALA A 101 15.06 7.34 23.14
C ALA A 101 16.44 7.32 22.48
N ASP A 102 16.56 6.74 21.30
CA ASP A 102 17.82 6.61 20.54
C ASP A 102 18.29 7.90 19.87
N ARG A 103 17.46 8.95 19.77
CA ARG A 103 17.78 10.19 19.03
C ARG A 103 18.02 11.42 19.92
N GLY A 104 18.12 11.28 21.22
CA GLY A 104 18.43 12.39 22.14
C GLY A 104 17.34 13.50 22.21
N TRP A 105 16.18 13.31 21.61
CA TRP A 105 15.06 14.24 21.67
C TRP A 105 14.21 13.95 22.89
N GLY A 106 14.75 14.30 24.05
CA GLY A 106 14.21 13.92 25.33
C GLY A 106 12.77 14.40 25.57
N LEU A 107 11.98 13.53 26.19
CA LEU A 107 10.72 13.78 26.88
C LEU A 107 10.69 15.13 27.64
N LYS A 108 11.84 15.58 28.13
CA LYS A 108 12.04 16.81 28.88
C LYS A 108 11.73 18.08 28.08
N ARG A 109 12.04 18.10 26.77
CA ARG A 109 11.77 19.25 25.88
C ARG A 109 10.28 19.33 25.54
N TYR A 110 9.65 18.21 25.30
CA TYR A 110 8.20 18.12 25.06
C TYR A 110 7.39 18.60 26.26
N TYR A 111 7.70 18.08 27.42
CA TYR A 111 7.02 18.44 28.68
C TYR A 111 7.13 19.94 28.93
N ASN A 112 8.31 20.52 28.74
CA ASN A 112 8.55 21.95 28.92
C ASN A 112 7.83 22.82 27.88
N ASP A 113 7.79 22.41 26.61
CA ASP A 113 7.15 23.19 25.56
C ASP A 113 5.61 23.09 25.64
N TYR A 114 5.07 21.95 26.00
CA TYR A 114 3.62 21.76 26.16
C TYR A 114 3.10 22.48 27.42
N ILE A 115 3.72 22.29 28.55
CA ILE A 115 3.24 22.85 29.83
C ILE A 115 3.54 24.34 29.95
N LYS A 116 4.72 24.81 29.53
CA LYS A 116 5.09 26.22 29.63
C LYS A 116 4.50 27.12 28.56
N LYS A 117 4.33 26.63 27.34
CA LYS A 117 3.95 27.49 26.21
C LYS A 117 2.50 27.33 25.76
N LYS A 118 1.74 26.37 26.34
CA LYS A 118 0.39 26.00 25.86
C LYS A 118 0.34 25.75 24.32
N ILE A 119 1.48 25.49 23.72
CA ILE A 119 1.62 25.12 22.33
C ILE A 119 1.54 23.61 22.27
N ILE A 120 0.67 23.07 21.45
CA ILE A 120 0.62 21.62 21.21
C ILE A 120 1.84 21.26 20.38
N PRO A 121 2.87 20.64 20.98
CA PRO A 121 4.02 20.21 20.22
C PRO A 121 3.57 18.99 19.44
N LEU A 122 3.40 19.16 18.15
CA LEU A 122 3.24 18.03 17.26
C LEU A 122 4.46 17.12 17.43
N ALA A 123 4.23 15.83 17.55
CA ALA A 123 5.23 14.85 18.00
C ALA A 123 6.48 14.78 17.13
N SER A 124 6.40 15.17 15.88
CA SER A 124 7.48 15.63 15.02
C SER A 124 6.85 16.14 13.73
N ASP A 125 7.38 17.19 13.16
CA ASP A 125 7.00 17.70 11.82
C ASP A 125 7.22 16.62 10.74
N TYR A 126 8.06 15.64 11.00
CA TYR A 126 8.43 14.57 10.09
C TYR A 126 7.34 13.50 9.85
N HIS A 127 6.33 13.39 10.75
CA HIS A 127 5.35 12.30 10.70
C HIS A 127 3.89 12.76 10.70
N ILE A 128 3.63 14.06 10.62
CA ILE A 128 2.27 14.53 10.46
C ILE A 128 1.87 14.31 9.02
N ARG A 129 1.17 13.22 8.81
CA ARG A 129 0.56 12.89 7.53
C ARG A 129 -0.91 13.29 7.59
N TYR A 130 -1.51 13.58 6.47
CA TYR A 130 -2.94 13.90 6.41
C TYR A 130 -3.82 12.77 7.00
N ILE A 131 -3.36 11.52 6.99
CA ILE A 131 -4.03 10.41 7.69
C ILE A 131 -4.13 10.65 9.20
N THR A 132 -3.16 11.35 9.79
CA THR A 132 -3.16 11.74 11.21
C THR A 132 -4.32 12.72 11.50
N TYR A 133 -4.63 13.63 10.59
CA TYR A 133 -5.79 14.52 10.73
C TYR A 133 -7.11 13.77 10.62
N LEU A 134 -7.21 12.77 9.73
CA LEU A 134 -8.38 11.91 9.66
C LEU A 134 -8.59 11.18 10.99
N TYR A 135 -7.53 10.61 11.55
CA TYR A 135 -7.59 9.94 12.86
C TYR A 135 -7.94 10.93 13.97
N SER A 136 -7.45 12.18 13.91
CA SER A 136 -7.78 13.21 14.91
C SER A 136 -9.26 13.60 14.90
N ILE A 137 -9.90 13.66 13.74
CA ILE A 137 -11.33 13.89 13.61
C ILE A 137 -12.11 12.73 14.25
N ILE A 138 -11.69 11.48 14.02
CA ILE A 138 -12.30 10.30 14.64
C ILE A 138 -12.18 10.38 16.16
N TYR A 139 -11.00 10.68 16.68
CA TYR A 139 -10.78 10.81 18.11
C TYR A 139 -11.51 12.02 18.74
N ALA A 140 -11.64 13.13 18.02
CA ALA A 140 -12.43 14.26 18.47
C ALA A 140 -13.92 13.90 18.59
N SER A 141 -14.42 13.02 17.70
CA SER A 141 -15.83 12.63 17.68
C SER A 141 -16.19 11.53 18.67
N TYR A 142 -15.29 10.58 18.90
CA TYR A 142 -15.57 9.35 19.68
C TYR A 142 -14.68 9.18 20.93
N GLY A 143 -13.80 10.14 21.19
CA GLY A 143 -12.77 9.99 22.22
C GLY A 143 -11.63 9.06 21.74
N PHE A 144 -10.66 8.81 22.64
CA PHE A 144 -9.52 7.94 22.31
C PHE A 144 -9.96 6.47 22.21
N THR A 145 -10.30 6.06 20.99
CA THR A 145 -10.78 4.71 20.68
C THR A 145 -9.96 4.09 19.55
N PRO A 146 -8.73 3.59 19.84
CA PRO A 146 -7.85 3.00 18.83
C PRO A 146 -8.50 1.90 17.99
N ALA A 147 -9.45 1.16 18.57
CA ALA A 147 -10.21 0.12 17.89
C ALA A 147 -10.89 0.60 16.61
N ILE A 148 -11.42 1.83 16.59
CA ILE A 148 -12.09 2.39 15.41
C ILE A 148 -11.09 2.56 14.26
N ILE A 149 -9.88 3.03 14.55
CA ILE A 149 -8.84 3.23 13.52
C ILE A 149 -8.37 1.89 12.95
N ASN A 150 -8.08 0.92 13.81
CA ASN A 150 -7.72 -0.42 13.36
C ASN A 150 -8.83 -1.02 12.51
N PHE A 151 -10.09 -0.91 12.96
CA PHE A 151 -11.24 -1.41 12.24
C PHE A 151 -11.46 -0.69 10.91
N MET A 152 -11.23 0.61 10.83
CA MET A 152 -11.29 1.37 9.57
C MET A 152 -10.29 0.80 8.55
N ASN A 153 -9.07 0.49 8.96
CA ASN A 153 -8.07 -0.12 8.09
C ASN A 153 -8.51 -1.51 7.61
N VAL A 154 -9.15 -2.31 8.49
CA VAL A 154 -9.76 -3.60 8.09
C VAL A 154 -10.82 -3.39 7.01
N ILE A 155 -11.70 -2.41 7.18
CA ILE A 155 -12.75 -2.12 6.19
C ILE A 155 -12.15 -1.69 4.86
N LEU A 156 -11.16 -0.80 4.86
CA LEU A 156 -10.44 -0.38 3.64
C LEU A 156 -9.80 -1.59 2.93
N HIS A 157 -9.20 -2.51 3.69
CA HIS A 157 -8.65 -3.74 3.13
C HIS A 157 -9.74 -4.62 2.49
N LEU A 158 -10.86 -4.86 3.17
CA LEU A 158 -11.95 -5.69 2.64
C LEU A 158 -12.62 -5.05 1.42
N ILE A 159 -12.76 -3.72 1.39
CA ILE A 159 -13.23 -3.00 0.18
C ILE A 159 -12.20 -3.16 -0.96
N THR A 160 -10.89 -3.11 -0.66
CA THR A 160 -9.84 -3.37 -1.65
C THR A 160 -9.98 -4.77 -2.28
N VAL A 161 -10.30 -5.79 -1.48
CA VAL A 161 -10.60 -7.14 -1.99
C VAL A 161 -11.77 -7.12 -2.98
N ILE A 162 -12.83 -6.37 -2.67
CA ILE A 162 -13.99 -6.22 -3.56
C ILE A 162 -13.59 -5.50 -4.87
N LEU A 163 -12.76 -4.47 -4.77
CA LEU A 163 -12.25 -3.74 -5.94
C LEU A 163 -11.38 -4.64 -6.83
N ILE A 164 -10.49 -5.44 -6.22
CA ILE A 164 -9.69 -6.44 -6.94
C ILE A 164 -10.61 -7.44 -7.64
N TYR A 165 -11.58 -8.02 -6.91
CA TYR A 165 -12.56 -8.94 -7.49
C TYR A 165 -13.28 -8.34 -8.70
N LYS A 166 -13.82 -7.12 -8.56
CA LYS A 166 -14.53 -6.44 -9.65
C LYS A 166 -13.61 -6.10 -10.83
N SER A 167 -12.40 -5.63 -10.57
CA SER A 167 -11.41 -5.31 -11.61
C SER A 167 -11.03 -6.55 -12.41
N VAL A 168 -10.78 -7.66 -11.71
CA VAL A 168 -10.40 -8.93 -12.35
C VAL A 168 -11.59 -9.57 -13.09
N THR A 169 -12.82 -9.44 -12.56
CA THR A 169 -14.02 -9.88 -13.29
C THR A 169 -14.19 -9.14 -14.63
N LEU A 170 -13.86 -7.84 -14.66
CA LEU A 170 -13.92 -7.04 -15.88
C LEU A 170 -12.78 -7.34 -16.85
N ALA A 171 -11.58 -7.65 -16.32
CA ALA A 171 -10.39 -7.89 -17.13
C ALA A 171 -10.25 -9.34 -17.60
N PHE A 172 -10.71 -10.31 -16.81
CA PHE A 172 -10.55 -11.75 -17.07
C PHE A 172 -11.91 -12.46 -16.96
N ASP A 173 -12.15 -13.15 -15.84
CA ASP A 173 -13.36 -13.92 -15.57
C ASP A 173 -13.65 -14.03 -14.07
N GLY A 174 -14.87 -14.47 -13.72
CA GLY A 174 -15.32 -14.55 -12.34
C GLY A 174 -14.57 -15.58 -11.47
N ARG A 175 -14.02 -16.66 -12.06
CA ARG A 175 -13.26 -17.69 -11.33
C ARG A 175 -11.88 -17.18 -10.96
N THR A 176 -11.19 -16.58 -11.93
CA THR A 176 -9.92 -15.89 -11.72
C THR A 176 -10.08 -14.77 -10.68
N ALA A 177 -11.16 -14.00 -10.78
CA ALA A 177 -11.46 -12.92 -9.84
C ALA A 177 -11.65 -13.44 -8.39
N TYR A 178 -12.41 -14.52 -8.23
CA TYR A 178 -12.63 -15.11 -6.91
C TYR A 178 -11.34 -15.66 -6.31
N LEU A 179 -10.57 -16.41 -7.08
CA LEU A 179 -9.30 -16.96 -6.61
C LEU A 179 -8.29 -15.85 -6.25
N SER A 180 -8.19 -14.80 -7.06
CA SER A 180 -7.34 -13.63 -6.77
C SER A 180 -7.74 -12.95 -5.45
N ALA A 181 -9.04 -12.76 -5.24
CA ALA A 181 -9.57 -12.16 -4.03
C ALA A 181 -9.28 -13.02 -2.79
N VAL A 182 -9.43 -14.36 -2.90
CA VAL A 182 -9.12 -15.29 -1.80
C VAL A 182 -7.62 -15.29 -1.50
N LEU A 183 -6.75 -15.38 -2.51
CA LEU A 183 -5.29 -15.33 -2.30
C LEU A 183 -4.87 -14.03 -1.58
N PHE A 184 -5.50 -12.91 -1.91
CA PHE A 184 -5.22 -11.66 -1.24
C PHE A 184 -5.74 -11.61 0.20
N LEU A 185 -6.92 -12.16 0.47
CA LEU A 185 -7.48 -12.27 1.82
C LEU A 185 -6.64 -13.15 2.74
N VAL A 186 -6.12 -14.27 2.23
CA VAL A 186 -5.33 -15.22 3.03
C VAL A 186 -3.86 -14.81 3.16
N ASN A 187 -3.41 -13.73 2.52
CA ASN A 187 -2.04 -13.24 2.66
C ASN A 187 -1.79 -12.75 4.10
N PRO A 188 -0.97 -13.45 4.90
CA PRO A 188 -0.82 -13.13 6.32
C PRO A 188 -0.20 -11.75 6.56
N ILE A 189 0.63 -11.26 5.64
CA ILE A 189 1.27 -9.95 5.75
C ILE A 189 0.22 -8.86 5.63
N THR A 190 -0.59 -8.88 4.57
CA THR A 190 -1.65 -7.91 4.34
C THR A 190 -2.73 -8.01 5.44
N PHE A 191 -3.07 -9.23 5.85
CA PHE A 191 -4.01 -9.50 6.94
C PHE A 191 -3.54 -8.87 8.26
N TYR A 192 -2.26 -9.03 8.61
CA TYR A 192 -1.67 -8.43 9.81
C TYR A 192 -1.67 -6.89 9.72
N TYR A 193 -1.07 -6.32 8.66
CA TYR A 193 -0.93 -4.87 8.56
C TYR A 193 -2.27 -4.14 8.41
N SER A 194 -3.28 -4.76 7.81
CA SER A 194 -4.62 -4.18 7.77
C SER A 194 -5.32 -4.12 9.13
N SER A 195 -4.86 -4.91 10.09
CA SER A 195 -5.39 -4.90 11.47
C SER A 195 -4.66 -3.92 12.38
N THR A 196 -3.65 -3.21 11.88
CA THR A 196 -2.88 -2.19 12.61
C THR A 196 -3.28 -0.77 12.22
N LYS A 197 -2.69 0.26 12.88
CA LYS A 197 -2.96 1.69 12.61
C LYS A 197 -2.12 2.25 11.46
N LEU A 198 -1.61 1.41 10.59
CA LEU A 198 -0.78 1.80 9.47
C LEU A 198 -1.62 2.34 8.29
N GLN A 199 -1.01 3.20 7.49
CA GLN A 199 -1.66 3.83 6.32
C GLN A 199 -1.68 2.93 5.08
N GLU A 200 -1.08 1.75 5.13
CA GLU A 200 -0.93 0.84 3.99
C GLU A 200 -2.28 0.41 3.41
N SER A 201 -3.28 0.13 4.26
CA SER A 201 -4.64 -0.21 3.81
C SER A 201 -5.28 0.92 3.01
N ALA A 202 -5.08 2.18 3.42
CA ALA A 202 -5.58 3.34 2.68
C ALA A 202 -4.85 3.51 1.34
N SER A 203 -3.52 3.30 1.32
CA SER A 203 -2.72 3.35 0.09
C SER A 203 -3.17 2.31 -0.93
N MET A 204 -3.39 1.08 -0.48
CA MET A 204 -3.86 -0.03 -1.30
C MET A 204 -5.28 0.21 -1.81
N PHE A 205 -6.18 0.65 -0.92
CA PHE A 205 -7.55 1.00 -1.29
C PHE A 205 -7.57 2.03 -2.44
N LEU A 206 -6.87 3.15 -2.30
CA LEU A 206 -6.85 4.21 -3.30
C LEU A 206 -6.17 3.76 -4.61
N THR A 207 -5.11 2.96 -4.52
CA THR A 207 -4.45 2.38 -5.69
C THR A 207 -5.41 1.48 -6.47
N TYR A 208 -6.07 0.53 -5.81
CA TYR A 208 -6.98 -0.40 -6.48
C TYR A 208 -8.33 0.22 -6.83
N LEU A 209 -8.74 1.30 -6.18
CA LEU A 209 -9.87 2.11 -6.61
C LEU A 209 -9.56 2.81 -7.93
N SER A 210 -8.37 3.40 -8.08
CA SER A 210 -7.96 4.01 -9.35
C SER A 210 -7.82 2.98 -10.48
N VAL A 211 -7.27 1.79 -10.18
CA VAL A 211 -7.20 0.67 -11.13
C VAL A 211 -8.59 0.21 -11.56
N PHE A 212 -9.52 0.05 -10.62
CA PHE A 212 -10.91 -0.29 -10.93
C PHE A 212 -11.58 0.76 -11.81
N CYS A 213 -11.44 2.04 -11.47
CA CYS A 213 -11.99 3.14 -12.28
C CYS A 213 -11.41 3.11 -13.70
N TYR A 214 -10.11 2.87 -13.86
CA TYR A 214 -9.47 2.79 -15.16
C TYR A 214 -9.99 1.62 -16.01
N ILE A 215 -10.05 0.41 -15.44
CA ILE A 215 -10.56 -0.77 -16.15
C ILE A 215 -12.05 -0.59 -16.49
N ALA A 216 -12.83 -0.04 -15.55
CA ALA A 216 -14.25 0.24 -15.80
C ALA A 216 -14.44 1.28 -16.91
N PHE A 217 -13.59 2.31 -16.99
CA PHE A 217 -13.55 3.23 -18.10
C PHE A 217 -13.28 2.53 -19.43
N LEU A 218 -12.23 1.69 -19.50
CA LEU A 218 -11.88 0.95 -20.72
C LEU A 218 -12.99 0.00 -21.21
N LYS A 219 -13.74 -0.62 -20.28
CA LYS A 219 -14.80 -1.59 -20.62
C LYS A 219 -16.15 -0.95 -20.89
N LYS A 220 -16.52 0.06 -20.11
CA LYS A 220 -17.86 0.66 -20.15
C LYS A 220 -17.91 1.96 -20.94
N ASN A 221 -16.75 2.48 -21.37
CA ASN A 221 -16.58 3.76 -22.07
C ASN A 221 -17.30 4.93 -21.36
N ASN A 222 -17.32 4.92 -20.02
CA ASN A 222 -17.98 5.93 -19.20
C ASN A 222 -16.93 6.87 -18.58
N TYR A 223 -16.93 8.11 -19.03
CA TYR A 223 -15.95 9.13 -18.64
C TYR A 223 -15.98 9.49 -17.16
N TRP A 224 -17.07 9.25 -16.43
CA TRP A 224 -17.11 9.48 -14.99
C TRP A 224 -16.07 8.66 -14.22
N TYR A 225 -15.78 7.44 -14.70
CA TYR A 225 -14.69 6.65 -14.12
C TYR A 225 -13.31 7.29 -14.36
N ALA A 226 -13.06 7.84 -15.54
CA ALA A 226 -11.81 8.53 -15.83
C ALA A 226 -11.66 9.79 -14.99
N ILE A 227 -12.71 10.60 -14.88
CA ILE A 227 -12.73 11.82 -14.06
C ILE A 227 -12.46 11.50 -12.58
N SER A 228 -13.01 10.40 -12.07
CA SER A 228 -12.82 9.98 -10.68
C SER A 228 -11.38 9.65 -10.32
N ILE A 229 -10.51 9.37 -11.31
CA ILE A 229 -9.08 9.07 -11.06
C ILE A 229 -8.34 10.32 -10.54
N PHE A 230 -8.67 11.52 -11.02
CA PHE A 230 -7.99 12.76 -10.63
C PHE A 230 -8.10 13.07 -9.14
N PRO A 231 -9.29 13.10 -8.51
CA PRO A 231 -9.38 13.32 -7.07
C PRO A 231 -8.71 12.19 -6.26
N ILE A 232 -8.73 10.94 -6.76
CA ILE A 232 -8.03 9.83 -6.11
C ILE A 232 -6.52 10.10 -6.09
N PHE A 233 -5.93 10.52 -7.21
CA PHE A 233 -4.51 10.88 -7.28
C PHE A 233 -4.17 12.07 -6.40
N TYR A 234 -5.04 13.09 -6.35
CA TYR A 234 -4.87 14.21 -5.44
C TYR A 234 -4.84 13.75 -3.97
N ILE A 235 -5.75 12.86 -3.58
CA ILE A 235 -5.77 12.28 -2.24
C ILE A 235 -4.49 11.47 -1.98
N ILE A 236 -4.04 10.64 -2.92
CA ILE A 236 -2.79 9.86 -2.77
C ILE A 236 -1.61 10.80 -2.55
N SER A 237 -1.47 11.86 -3.35
CA SER A 237 -0.36 12.80 -3.25
C SER A 237 -0.36 13.57 -1.94
N SER A 238 -1.54 13.97 -1.46
CA SER A 238 -1.70 14.81 -0.28
C SER A 238 -1.71 14.00 1.03
N PHE A 239 -2.30 12.78 1.01
CA PHE A 239 -2.60 12.04 2.24
C PHE A 239 -1.64 10.89 2.54
N LEU A 240 -0.93 10.35 1.53
CA LEU A 240 -0.21 9.11 1.74
C LEU A 240 1.31 9.27 1.60
N ARG A 241 1.82 9.07 0.40
CA ARG A 241 3.26 9.02 0.17
C ARG A 241 3.60 9.59 -1.19
N SER A 242 4.24 10.75 -1.24
CA SER A 242 4.61 11.42 -2.50
C SER A 242 5.41 10.53 -3.46
N TYR A 243 6.27 9.68 -2.95
CA TYR A 243 7.08 8.77 -3.77
C TYR A 243 6.28 7.65 -4.48
N TYR A 244 5.04 7.37 -4.04
CA TYR A 244 4.13 6.46 -4.76
C TYR A 244 3.46 7.12 -5.95
N LEU A 245 3.24 8.42 -5.89
CA LEU A 245 2.46 9.12 -6.90
C LEU A 245 3.10 9.03 -8.28
N MET A 246 4.40 9.34 -8.38
CA MET A 246 5.10 9.34 -9.68
C MET A 246 5.12 7.96 -10.36
N PRO A 247 5.52 6.86 -9.69
CA PRO A 247 5.41 5.54 -10.28
C PRO A 247 3.97 5.18 -10.66
N LEU A 248 2.97 5.54 -9.85
CA LEU A 248 1.56 5.24 -10.15
C LEU A 248 1.05 6.04 -11.35
N LEU A 249 1.37 7.33 -11.47
CA LEU A 249 1.06 8.12 -12.65
C LEU A 249 1.69 7.50 -13.90
N LEU A 250 2.95 7.09 -13.82
CA LEU A 250 3.65 6.44 -14.93
C LEU A 250 2.99 5.12 -15.33
N VAL A 251 2.48 4.33 -14.37
CA VAL A 251 1.67 3.13 -14.64
C VAL A 251 0.49 3.48 -15.55
N PHE A 252 -0.27 4.53 -15.22
CA PHE A 252 -1.46 4.90 -16.00
C PHE A 252 -1.10 5.45 -17.39
N VAL A 253 -0.06 6.28 -17.49
CA VAL A 253 0.42 6.84 -18.75
C VAL A 253 0.89 5.72 -19.68
N VAL A 254 1.80 4.86 -19.22
CA VAL A 254 2.34 3.75 -20.02
C VAL A 254 1.23 2.76 -20.41
N THR A 255 0.34 2.42 -19.47
CA THR A 255 -0.80 1.54 -19.76
C THR A 255 -1.69 2.16 -20.83
N SER A 256 -2.00 3.46 -20.75
CA SER A 256 -2.84 4.14 -21.72
C SER A 256 -2.21 4.13 -23.11
N ILE A 257 -0.91 4.41 -23.21
CA ILE A 257 -0.17 4.34 -24.47
C ILE A 257 -0.26 2.93 -25.08
N ILE A 258 0.02 1.90 -24.29
CA ILE A 258 -0.01 0.50 -24.76
C ILE A 258 -1.43 0.09 -25.16
N VAL A 259 -2.46 0.44 -24.37
CA VAL A 259 -3.86 0.10 -24.69
C VAL A 259 -4.33 0.78 -25.97
N VAL A 260 -3.98 2.06 -26.18
CA VAL A 260 -4.28 2.77 -27.43
C VAL A 260 -3.59 2.10 -28.62
N PHE A 261 -2.33 1.70 -28.45
CA PHE A 261 -1.59 0.97 -29.47
C PHE A 261 -2.25 -0.39 -29.82
N LEU A 262 -2.68 -1.14 -28.80
CA LEU A 262 -3.30 -2.46 -29.02
C LEU A 262 -4.69 -2.37 -29.62
N LYS A 263 -5.49 -1.38 -29.22
CA LYS A 263 -6.88 -1.21 -29.68
C LYS A 263 -7.00 -0.42 -30.98
N ASN A 264 -6.12 0.55 -31.22
CA ASN A 264 -6.19 1.41 -32.40
C ASN A 264 -4.80 1.89 -32.87
N LYS A 265 -4.17 1.11 -33.73
CA LYS A 265 -2.82 1.41 -34.24
C LYS A 265 -2.75 2.76 -34.98
N ARG A 266 -3.86 3.22 -35.63
CA ARG A 266 -3.89 4.51 -36.35
C ARG A 266 -3.83 5.68 -35.34
N ILE A 267 -4.63 5.63 -34.28
CA ILE A 267 -4.61 6.68 -33.23
C ILE A 267 -3.26 6.68 -32.54
N PHE A 268 -2.68 5.50 -32.24
CA PHE A 268 -1.34 5.41 -31.67
C PHE A 268 -0.29 6.05 -32.59
N PHE A 269 -0.33 5.77 -33.89
CA PHE A 269 0.59 6.34 -34.89
C PHE A 269 0.46 7.87 -34.93
N ILE A 270 -0.76 8.41 -34.96
CA ILE A 270 -1.00 9.86 -34.91
C ILE A 270 -0.46 10.45 -33.59
N PHE A 271 -0.76 9.82 -32.46
CA PHE A 271 -0.25 10.25 -31.15
C PHE A 271 1.29 10.20 -31.10
N PHE A 272 1.90 9.14 -31.62
CA PHE A 272 3.36 8.99 -31.68
C PHE A 272 3.99 10.06 -32.58
N VAL A 273 3.40 10.33 -33.74
CA VAL A 273 3.85 11.40 -34.64
C VAL A 273 3.70 12.76 -33.95
N CYS A 274 2.54 13.06 -33.35
CA CYS A 274 2.34 14.31 -32.61
C CYS A 274 3.32 14.45 -31.43
N ALA A 275 3.57 13.37 -30.68
CA ALA A 275 4.53 13.34 -29.60
C ALA A 275 5.97 13.55 -30.12
N ALA A 276 6.35 12.88 -31.20
CA ALA A 276 7.66 13.02 -31.82
C ALA A 276 7.91 14.46 -32.33
N PHE A 277 6.89 15.13 -32.87
CA PHE A 277 6.98 16.53 -33.28
C PHE A 277 6.89 17.52 -32.10
N SER A 278 6.16 17.17 -31.02
CA SER A 278 6.07 18.04 -29.85
C SER A 278 7.25 17.90 -28.89
N LEU A 279 7.91 16.73 -28.86
CA LEU A 279 9.11 16.50 -28.03
C LEU A 279 10.24 17.53 -28.28
N PRO A 280 10.62 17.87 -29.52
CA PRO A 280 11.60 18.93 -29.76
C PRO A 280 11.14 20.31 -29.26
N ILE A 281 9.85 20.64 -29.43
CA ILE A 281 9.28 21.92 -28.99
C ILE A 281 9.20 21.96 -27.44
N LEU A 282 8.78 20.87 -26.83
CA LEU A 282 8.80 20.69 -25.38
C LEU A 282 10.23 20.67 -24.85
N HIS A 283 11.15 20.00 -25.56
CA HIS A 283 12.57 19.98 -25.21
C HIS A 283 13.18 21.38 -25.22
N TYR A 284 12.82 22.23 -26.18
CA TYR A 284 13.34 23.60 -26.27
C TYR A 284 12.77 24.54 -25.19
N ARG A 285 11.50 24.35 -24.77
CA ARG A 285 10.83 25.24 -23.80
C ARG A 285 10.75 24.72 -22.37
N MET A 286 10.78 23.39 -22.14
CA MET A 286 10.61 22.78 -20.81
C MET A 286 11.72 21.81 -20.33
N PRO A 287 12.89 21.68 -20.99
CA PRO A 287 13.80 20.59 -20.69
C PRO A 287 14.34 20.63 -19.26
N ARG A 288 14.66 21.82 -18.77
CA ARG A 288 15.26 21.99 -17.44
C ARG A 288 14.30 21.65 -16.31
N LYS A 289 12.99 21.90 -16.46
CA LYS A 289 12.00 21.59 -15.41
C LYS A 289 11.67 20.09 -15.36
N ILE A 290 11.42 19.45 -16.48
CA ILE A 290 11.11 18.00 -16.51
C ILE A 290 12.33 17.19 -16.06
N GLU A 291 13.51 17.55 -16.55
CA GLU A 291 14.76 16.91 -16.13
C GLU A 291 15.02 17.13 -14.63
N SER A 292 14.79 18.33 -14.11
CA SER A 292 14.96 18.61 -12.68
C SER A 292 13.97 17.82 -11.83
N TYR A 293 12.70 17.69 -12.24
CA TYR A 293 11.70 16.86 -11.53
C TYR A 293 12.04 15.36 -11.57
N ALA A 294 12.48 14.85 -12.73
CA ALA A 294 12.91 13.46 -12.82
C ALA A 294 14.16 13.19 -11.97
N ARG A 295 15.13 14.08 -12.02
CA ARG A 295 16.32 14.02 -11.15
C ARG A 295 15.97 14.10 -9.67
N GLN A 296 15.07 14.99 -9.31
CA GLN A 296 14.60 15.13 -7.93
C GLN A 296 13.88 13.86 -7.47
N ALA A 297 12.98 13.29 -8.27
CA ALA A 297 12.28 12.05 -7.93
C ALA A 297 13.25 10.87 -7.72
N LEU A 298 14.29 10.76 -8.57
CA LEU A 298 15.34 9.76 -8.41
C LEU A 298 16.19 10.03 -7.16
N GLN A 299 16.53 11.30 -6.91
CA GLN A 299 17.24 11.70 -5.70
C GLN A 299 16.42 11.40 -4.44
N ASP A 300 15.12 11.66 -4.46
CA ASP A 300 14.21 11.36 -3.35
C ASP A 300 14.18 9.85 -3.06
N CYS A 301 14.15 8.98 -4.10
CA CYS A 301 14.27 7.53 -3.92
C CYS A 301 15.59 7.14 -3.23
N VAL A 302 16.71 7.69 -3.70
CA VAL A 302 18.04 7.41 -3.12
C VAL A 302 18.13 7.92 -1.68
N THR A 303 17.67 9.15 -1.44
CA THR A 303 17.68 9.77 -0.11
C THR A 303 16.79 9.02 0.86
N HIS A 304 15.59 8.62 0.42
CA HIS A 304 14.67 7.83 1.22
C HIS A 304 15.29 6.47 1.60
N GLN A 305 15.91 5.78 0.64
CA GLN A 305 16.54 4.49 0.88
C GLN A 305 17.78 4.63 1.80
N LYS A 306 18.63 5.66 1.57
CA LYS A 306 19.79 5.95 2.43
C LYS A 306 19.38 6.40 3.84
N GLY A 307 18.22 7.06 3.99
CA GLY A 307 17.65 7.45 5.28
C GLY A 307 17.41 6.26 6.22
N PHE A 308 17.15 5.07 5.67
CA PHE A 308 17.03 3.86 6.49
C PHE A 308 18.38 3.37 7.06
N TYR A 309 19.51 3.76 6.48
CA TYR A 309 20.83 3.29 6.96
C TYR A 309 21.18 3.77 8.38
N SER A 310 20.53 4.85 8.82
CA SER A 310 20.72 5.44 10.16
C SER A 310 19.65 5.05 11.17
N THR A 311 18.60 4.31 10.77
CA THR A 311 17.42 4.13 11.64
C THR A 311 17.45 2.88 12.52
N GLY A 312 18.51 2.08 12.49
CA GLY A 312 18.57 0.79 13.19
C GLY A 312 17.59 -0.23 12.59
N GLY A 313 17.73 -1.50 12.94
CA GLY A 313 16.90 -2.59 12.42
C GLY A 313 17.54 -3.31 11.24
N GLN A 314 16.77 -4.17 10.59
CA GLN A 314 17.28 -5.01 9.50
C GLN A 314 17.31 -4.22 8.18
N ILE A 315 18.47 -3.67 7.90
CA ILE A 315 18.74 -2.78 6.77
C ILE A 315 19.44 -3.58 5.67
N TYR A 316 19.07 -3.28 4.42
CA TYR A 316 19.84 -3.71 3.26
C TYR A 316 20.21 -2.49 2.40
N LYS A 317 21.41 -2.51 1.85
CA LYS A 317 21.94 -1.40 1.05
C LYS A 317 21.77 -1.70 -0.43
N ILE A 318 20.99 -0.90 -1.14
CA ILE A 318 20.83 -0.98 -2.59
C ILE A 318 21.90 -0.13 -3.25
N PHE A 319 22.01 1.14 -2.84
CA PHE A 319 22.99 2.07 -3.35
C PHE A 319 24.30 1.95 -2.58
N LEU A 320 25.30 1.34 -3.20
CA LEU A 320 26.60 1.04 -2.56
C LEU A 320 27.61 2.17 -2.65
N THR A 321 27.37 3.15 -3.51
CA THR A 321 28.30 4.24 -3.73
C THR A 321 27.79 5.52 -3.09
N ASP A 322 28.72 6.35 -2.57
CA ASP A 322 28.41 7.69 -2.07
C ASP A 322 28.22 8.72 -3.18
N LYS A 323 28.29 8.30 -4.44
CA LYS A 323 28.01 9.16 -5.59
C LYS A 323 26.62 9.76 -5.49
N GLU A 324 26.48 10.98 -5.91
CA GLU A 324 25.18 11.63 -6.07
C GLU A 324 24.38 10.95 -7.21
N SER A 325 23.06 10.87 -7.07
CA SER A 325 22.20 10.08 -7.98
C SER A 325 22.31 10.50 -9.46
N TRP A 326 22.61 11.78 -9.73
CA TRP A 326 22.81 12.28 -11.10
C TRP A 326 24.12 11.81 -11.75
N ASN A 327 25.05 11.27 -10.98
CA ASN A 327 26.31 10.70 -11.47
C ASN A 327 26.20 9.19 -11.74
N TYR A 328 25.00 8.59 -11.54
CA TYR A 328 24.80 7.18 -11.85
C TYR A 328 24.64 6.96 -13.35
N THR A 329 25.38 5.99 -13.85
CA THR A 329 25.24 5.52 -15.24
C THR A 329 24.00 4.61 -15.39
N LEU A 330 23.58 4.36 -16.60
CA LEU A 330 22.51 3.39 -16.89
C LEU A 330 22.84 2.00 -16.31
N LYS A 331 24.11 1.60 -16.32
CA LYS A 331 24.59 0.34 -15.75
C LYS A 331 24.42 0.33 -14.23
N ASP A 332 24.71 1.45 -13.55
CA ASP A 332 24.52 1.58 -12.11
C ASP A 332 23.02 1.43 -11.76
N TRP A 333 22.12 2.13 -12.47
CA TRP A 333 20.68 2.03 -12.29
C TRP A 333 20.15 0.62 -12.53
N ALA A 334 20.62 -0.06 -13.59
CA ALA A 334 20.26 -1.45 -13.85
C ALA A 334 20.68 -2.37 -12.71
N GLY A 335 21.93 -2.21 -12.22
CA GLY A 335 22.47 -2.97 -11.09
C GLY A 335 21.68 -2.73 -9.80
N TYR A 336 21.33 -1.46 -9.50
CA TYR A 336 20.53 -1.11 -8.32
C TYR A 336 19.08 -1.65 -8.41
N THR A 337 18.49 -1.57 -9.60
CA THR A 337 17.16 -2.13 -9.86
C THR A 337 17.14 -3.65 -9.61
N LEU A 338 18.09 -4.38 -10.18
CA LEU A 338 18.20 -5.83 -9.96
C LEU A 338 18.41 -6.17 -8.49
N ARG A 339 19.24 -5.43 -7.78
CA ARG A 339 19.45 -5.61 -6.35
C ARG A 339 18.20 -5.30 -5.53
N GLY A 340 17.49 -4.21 -5.85
CA GLY A 340 16.21 -3.87 -5.22
C GLY A 340 15.18 -4.98 -5.40
N TRP A 341 15.02 -5.50 -6.61
CA TRP A 341 14.14 -6.64 -6.90
C TRP A 341 14.59 -7.91 -6.17
N TYR A 342 15.90 -8.18 -6.11
CA TYR A 342 16.43 -9.31 -5.34
C TYR A 342 15.99 -9.23 -3.88
N HIS A 343 16.17 -8.08 -3.21
CA HIS A 343 15.72 -7.91 -1.83
C HIS A 343 14.20 -7.98 -1.71
N MET A 344 13.45 -7.37 -2.64
CA MET A 344 11.99 -7.41 -2.62
C MET A 344 11.43 -8.85 -2.70
N LEU A 345 12.07 -9.73 -3.46
CA LEU A 345 11.66 -11.12 -3.60
C LEU A 345 12.19 -12.01 -2.46
N ASN A 346 13.42 -11.76 -2.01
CA ASN A 346 14.11 -12.68 -1.10
C ASN A 346 14.00 -12.32 0.38
N GLU A 347 13.58 -11.12 0.74
CA GLU A 347 13.39 -10.78 2.15
C GLU A 347 12.05 -11.35 2.70
N PRO A 348 12.02 -11.79 3.97
CA PRO A 348 13.13 -11.93 4.91
C PRO A 348 14.05 -13.13 4.58
N VAL A 349 15.37 -12.92 4.77
CA VAL A 349 16.35 -14.01 4.67
C VAL A 349 16.51 -14.67 6.04
N LEU A 350 16.61 -15.99 6.12
CA LEU A 350 16.96 -16.71 7.35
C LEU A 350 18.40 -16.37 7.74
N SER A 351 18.55 -15.67 8.85
CA SER A 351 19.86 -15.42 9.47
C SER A 351 19.72 -15.47 11.00
N ALA A 352 20.79 -15.86 11.68
CA ALA A 352 20.79 -16.08 13.14
C ALA A 352 20.45 -14.79 13.94
N ASP A 353 20.73 -13.61 13.38
CA ASP A 353 20.57 -12.32 14.06
C ASP A 353 19.16 -11.71 13.88
N ARG A 354 18.19 -12.47 13.35
CA ARG A 354 16.88 -11.92 13.02
C ARG A 354 15.83 -12.19 14.09
N SER A 355 14.96 -11.20 14.29
CA SER A 355 13.87 -11.30 15.25
C SER A 355 12.91 -12.46 14.91
N ILE A 356 12.35 -13.08 15.94
CA ILE A 356 11.37 -14.17 15.81
C ILE A 356 10.16 -13.78 14.94
N LYS A 357 9.78 -12.47 14.92
CA LYS A 357 8.72 -11.94 14.06
C LYS A 357 9.01 -12.16 12.57
N LEU A 358 10.28 -11.99 12.16
CA LEU A 358 10.65 -12.18 10.75
C LEU A 358 10.71 -13.65 10.36
N LEU A 359 11.04 -14.53 11.30
CA LEU A 359 10.98 -15.98 11.08
C LEU A 359 9.54 -16.45 10.81
N LEU A 360 8.54 -15.84 11.48
CA LEU A 360 7.13 -16.13 11.23
C LEU A 360 6.67 -15.76 9.81
N PHE A 361 7.31 -14.78 9.17
CA PHE A 361 7.01 -14.42 7.78
C PHE A 361 7.76 -15.24 6.73
N PHE A 362 8.67 -16.12 7.12
CA PHE A 362 9.42 -16.95 6.17
C PHE A 362 8.54 -17.92 5.35
N PRO A 363 7.58 -18.66 5.92
CA PRO A 363 6.66 -19.48 5.13
C PRO A 363 5.86 -18.66 4.11
N VAL A 364 5.48 -17.44 4.50
CA VAL A 364 4.75 -16.50 3.61
C VAL A 364 5.59 -16.12 2.41
N LYS A 365 6.90 -15.89 2.60
CA LYS A 365 7.86 -15.67 1.51
C LYS A 365 7.87 -16.83 0.53
N VAL A 366 7.95 -18.07 1.03
CA VAL A 366 7.99 -19.27 0.17
C VAL A 366 6.73 -19.36 -0.68
N ILE A 367 5.56 -19.17 -0.08
CA ILE A 367 4.28 -19.13 -0.79
C ILE A 367 4.26 -17.99 -1.84
N PHE A 368 4.75 -16.82 -1.47
CA PHE A 368 4.83 -15.67 -2.38
C PHE A 368 5.72 -15.97 -3.59
N LEU A 369 6.89 -16.59 -3.40
CA LEU A 369 7.79 -16.99 -4.48
C LEU A 369 7.16 -18.04 -5.41
N ILE A 370 6.42 -19.00 -4.87
CA ILE A 370 5.66 -19.99 -5.66
C ILE A 370 4.60 -19.27 -6.51
N LEU A 371 3.90 -18.31 -5.92
CA LEU A 371 2.91 -17.51 -6.65
C LEU A 371 3.57 -16.61 -7.71
N CYS A 372 4.74 -16.05 -7.45
CA CYS A 372 5.51 -15.34 -8.47
C CYS A 372 5.88 -16.25 -9.64
N ALA A 373 6.28 -17.50 -9.36
CA ALA A 373 6.57 -18.48 -10.41
C ALA A 373 5.32 -18.80 -11.27
N PHE A 374 4.13 -18.89 -10.67
CA PHE A 374 2.87 -19.04 -11.41
C PHE A 374 2.41 -17.78 -12.12
N ALA A 375 2.76 -16.60 -11.62
CA ALA A 375 2.42 -15.34 -12.27
C ALA A 375 3.11 -15.17 -13.63
N VAL A 376 4.34 -15.66 -13.80
CA VAL A 376 5.07 -15.57 -15.07
C VAL A 376 4.30 -16.20 -16.24
N PRO A 377 3.93 -17.50 -16.21
CA PRO A 377 3.10 -18.06 -17.27
C PRO A 377 1.73 -17.39 -17.38
N GLY A 378 1.14 -16.91 -16.28
CA GLY A 378 -0.11 -16.14 -16.31
C GLY A 378 0.01 -14.84 -17.09
N ILE A 379 1.10 -14.09 -16.92
CA ILE A 379 1.41 -12.89 -17.70
C ILE A 379 1.57 -13.24 -19.19
N LEU A 380 2.37 -14.27 -19.47
CA LEU A 380 2.59 -14.70 -20.87
C LEU A 380 1.28 -15.11 -21.56
N MET A 381 0.40 -15.80 -20.85
CA MET A 381 -0.93 -16.15 -21.36
C MET A 381 -1.80 -14.92 -21.60
N ALA A 382 -1.85 -13.97 -20.65
CA ALA A 382 -2.62 -12.74 -20.79
C ALA A 382 -2.16 -11.90 -21.99
N VAL A 383 -0.83 -11.80 -22.20
CA VAL A 383 -0.24 -11.10 -23.35
C VAL A 383 -0.60 -11.82 -24.65
N ARG A 384 -0.47 -13.16 -24.71
CA ARG A 384 -0.82 -13.95 -25.90
C ARG A 384 -2.30 -13.86 -26.27
N CYS A 385 -3.18 -13.73 -25.29
CA CYS A 385 -4.61 -13.51 -25.50
C CYS A 385 -4.94 -12.07 -25.96
N GLY A 386 -3.97 -11.16 -26.00
CA GLY A 386 -4.21 -9.76 -26.37
C GLY A 386 -5.07 -9.00 -25.35
N ASN A 387 -5.05 -9.41 -24.08
CA ASN A 387 -5.87 -8.79 -23.04
C ASN A 387 -5.32 -7.39 -22.69
N ALA A 388 -5.93 -6.37 -23.28
CA ALA A 388 -5.51 -4.98 -23.08
C ALA A 388 -5.71 -4.51 -21.61
N GLU A 389 -6.71 -5.02 -20.92
CA GLU A 389 -6.98 -4.67 -19.53
C GLU A 389 -5.96 -5.28 -18.57
N ALA A 390 -5.30 -6.39 -18.95
CA ALA A 390 -4.23 -6.99 -18.17
C ALA A 390 -2.98 -6.11 -18.11
N VAL A 391 -2.78 -5.22 -19.10
CA VAL A 391 -1.60 -4.36 -19.19
C VAL A 391 -1.42 -3.50 -17.93
N ILE A 392 -2.52 -3.03 -17.30
CA ILE A 392 -2.40 -2.22 -16.09
C ILE A 392 -1.75 -3.00 -14.95
N PHE A 393 -2.09 -4.28 -14.77
CA PHE A 393 -1.51 -5.11 -13.72
C PHE A 393 -0.03 -5.43 -14.01
N ILE A 394 0.33 -5.61 -15.29
CA ILE A 394 1.73 -5.77 -15.72
C ILE A 394 2.51 -4.50 -15.42
N SER A 395 1.94 -3.33 -15.74
CA SER A 395 2.56 -2.04 -15.48
C SER A 395 2.72 -1.77 -13.97
N ILE A 396 1.76 -2.20 -13.13
CA ILE A 396 1.90 -2.14 -11.67
C ILE A 396 3.10 -2.98 -11.21
N LEU A 397 3.23 -4.20 -11.69
CA LEU A 397 4.36 -5.06 -11.33
C LEU A 397 5.69 -4.43 -11.78
N ALA A 398 5.79 -4.00 -13.04
CA ALA A 398 7.03 -3.50 -13.60
C ALA A 398 7.41 -2.13 -13.02
N ILE A 399 6.51 -1.16 -13.09
CA ILE A 399 6.83 0.26 -12.81
C ILE A 399 6.72 0.55 -11.30
N LEU A 400 5.55 0.26 -10.72
CA LEU A 400 5.35 0.52 -9.29
C LEU A 400 6.22 -0.42 -8.44
N GLY A 401 6.35 -1.68 -8.84
CA GLY A 401 7.26 -2.64 -8.21
C GLY A 401 8.70 -2.18 -8.23
N THR A 402 9.19 -1.64 -9.35
CA THR A 402 10.56 -1.07 -9.43
C THR A 402 10.72 0.16 -8.53
N GLY A 403 9.72 1.05 -8.51
CA GLY A 403 9.74 2.22 -7.61
C GLY A 403 9.84 1.81 -6.14
N ILE A 404 9.05 0.81 -5.73
CA ILE A 404 9.07 0.24 -4.38
C ILE A 404 10.42 -0.43 -4.08
N ALA A 405 10.93 -1.22 -5.02
CA ALA A 405 12.19 -1.94 -4.88
C ALA A 405 13.37 -0.98 -4.66
N LEU A 406 13.38 0.17 -5.35
CA LEU A 406 14.44 1.17 -5.23
C LEU A 406 14.30 2.07 -3.99
N SER A 407 13.08 2.33 -3.52
CA SER A 407 12.84 3.25 -2.40
C SER A 407 12.87 2.61 -1.02
N SER A 408 12.73 1.29 -0.92
CA SER A 408 12.73 0.60 0.37
C SER A 408 14.15 0.23 0.80
N GLY A 409 14.49 0.45 2.06
CA GLY A 409 15.83 0.15 2.62
C GLY A 409 15.82 -0.70 3.89
N ASN A 410 14.63 -1.04 4.38
CA ASN A 410 14.41 -1.83 5.59
C ASN A 410 13.45 -3.00 5.28
N VAL A 411 13.74 -4.17 5.84
CA VAL A 411 12.94 -5.40 5.57
C VAL A 411 11.47 -5.23 5.96
N GLY A 412 11.17 -4.63 7.10
CA GLY A 412 9.79 -4.41 7.53
C GLY A 412 9.03 -3.45 6.60
N THR A 413 9.68 -2.38 6.17
CA THR A 413 9.14 -1.44 5.19
C THR A 413 8.96 -2.10 3.83
N MET A 414 9.90 -2.93 3.39
CA MET A 414 9.81 -3.67 2.15
C MET A 414 8.59 -4.62 2.15
N LEU A 415 8.38 -5.39 3.22
CA LEU A 415 7.25 -6.30 3.32
C LEU A 415 5.91 -5.54 3.21
N ARG A 416 5.80 -4.38 3.87
CA ARG A 416 4.62 -3.52 3.81
C ARG A 416 4.38 -2.94 2.42
N HIS A 417 5.43 -2.44 1.78
CA HIS A 417 5.33 -1.83 0.44
C HIS A 417 5.08 -2.87 -0.65
N ARG A 418 5.66 -4.07 -0.52
CA ARG A 418 5.44 -5.18 -1.45
C ARG A 418 3.96 -5.55 -1.55
N ASP A 419 3.20 -5.40 -0.47
CA ASP A 419 1.77 -5.70 -0.47
C ASP A 419 0.98 -4.92 -1.52
N VAL A 420 1.43 -3.73 -1.94
CA VAL A 420 0.75 -2.93 -2.97
C VAL A 420 0.80 -3.61 -4.34
N ILE A 421 1.88 -4.33 -4.66
CA ILE A 421 2.02 -5.06 -5.93
C ILE A 421 1.57 -6.53 -5.83
N THR A 422 1.45 -7.05 -4.63
CA THR A 422 1.09 -8.45 -4.36
C THR A 422 -0.23 -8.87 -5.03
N PRO A 423 -1.31 -8.05 -5.06
CA PRO A 423 -2.51 -8.42 -5.78
C PRO A 423 -2.29 -8.67 -7.28
N ALA A 424 -1.39 -7.93 -7.93
CA ALA A 424 -1.09 -8.16 -9.35
C ALA A 424 -0.40 -9.51 -9.57
N VAL A 425 0.51 -9.94 -8.65
CA VAL A 425 1.07 -11.29 -8.65
C VAL A 425 -0.04 -12.33 -8.50
N PHE A 426 -0.95 -12.15 -7.55
CA PHE A 426 -2.03 -13.09 -7.27
C PHE A 426 -3.02 -13.20 -8.44
N ILE A 427 -3.30 -12.09 -9.14
CA ILE A 427 -4.17 -12.07 -10.31
C ILE A 427 -3.61 -12.97 -11.43
N PHE A 428 -2.34 -12.81 -11.77
CA PHE A 428 -1.74 -13.61 -12.82
C PHE A 428 -1.55 -15.07 -12.41
N SER A 429 -1.20 -15.33 -11.14
CA SER A 429 -1.13 -16.69 -10.59
C SER A 429 -2.51 -17.36 -10.65
N ALA A 430 -3.56 -16.67 -10.22
CA ALA A 430 -4.93 -17.16 -10.28
C ALA A 430 -5.39 -17.41 -11.72
N PHE A 431 -5.05 -16.52 -12.64
CA PHE A 431 -5.37 -16.68 -14.07
C PHE A 431 -4.71 -17.94 -14.65
N PHE A 432 -3.42 -18.15 -14.35
CA PHE A 432 -2.73 -19.38 -14.78
C PHE A 432 -3.37 -20.64 -14.14
N ILE A 433 -3.58 -20.67 -12.84
CA ILE A 433 -4.13 -21.83 -12.12
C ILE A 433 -5.53 -22.18 -12.64
N THR A 434 -6.39 -21.19 -12.84
CA THR A 434 -7.75 -21.42 -13.34
C THR A 434 -7.75 -21.97 -14.75
N ARG A 435 -6.88 -21.48 -15.63
CA ARG A 435 -6.77 -21.99 -17.00
C ARG A 435 -6.13 -23.37 -17.10
N ALA A 436 -5.06 -23.63 -16.32
CA ALA A 436 -4.43 -24.93 -16.27
C ALA A 436 -5.39 -26.02 -15.77
N ARG A 437 -6.22 -25.71 -14.76
CA ARG A 437 -7.16 -26.67 -14.18
C ARG A 437 -8.34 -27.01 -15.08
N TYR A 438 -8.80 -26.04 -15.90
CA TYR A 438 -10.02 -26.23 -16.69
C TYR A 438 -9.74 -26.56 -18.17
N GLY A 439 -8.46 -26.77 -18.55
CA GLY A 439 -8.08 -27.27 -19.87
C GLY A 439 -8.54 -26.41 -21.05
N GLN A 440 -8.90 -25.12 -20.81
CA GLN A 440 -9.34 -24.24 -21.87
C GLN A 440 -8.16 -23.93 -22.79
N SER A 441 -8.19 -24.52 -23.99
CA SER A 441 -7.21 -24.28 -25.04
C SER A 441 -7.17 -22.77 -25.35
N ILE A 442 -5.97 -22.24 -25.56
CA ILE A 442 -5.72 -20.85 -25.99
C ILE A 442 -6.55 -20.47 -27.23
N ASN A 443 -6.89 -21.45 -28.05
CA ASN A 443 -7.68 -21.26 -29.27
C ASN A 443 -9.16 -20.88 -29.04
N ASN A 444 -9.72 -21.24 -27.85
CA ASN A 444 -11.10 -20.85 -27.51
C ASN A 444 -11.20 -19.40 -26.99
N LEU A 445 -10.08 -18.85 -26.47
CA LEU A 445 -10.03 -17.47 -25.96
C LEU A 445 -10.00 -16.38 -27.03
N ARG A 446 -9.66 -16.73 -28.29
CA ARG A 446 -9.70 -15.79 -29.45
C ARG A 446 -11.10 -15.61 -30.01
N LYS A 447 -12.06 -16.43 -29.58
CA LYS A 447 -13.45 -16.42 -30.10
C LYS A 447 -14.44 -15.74 -29.15
N GLU A 448 -14.08 -15.53 -27.87
CA GLU A 448 -14.80 -14.72 -26.90
C GLU A 448 -14.27 -13.27 -26.88
#